data_439f255208fe6f1a61f488d5dedd6226
#
_entry.id   439f255208fe6f1a61f488d5dedd6226
#
_cell.length_a   1.000
_cell.length_b   1.000
_cell.length_c   1.000
_cell.angle_alpha   90.00
_cell.angle_beta   90.00
_cell.angle_gamma   90.00
#
_symmetry.space_group_name_H-M   'P 1'
#
loop_
_entity.id
_entity.type
_entity.pdbx_description
1 polymer ?
#
loop_
_entity_poly.entity_id
_entity_poly.type
_entity_poly.pdbx_seq_one_letter_code
_entity_poly.pdbx_strand_id
1 'polypeptide(L)'
;MNITNPFATHMTGQLSEETQALVAEQIAKGTLSPYACKNEDIIRRDSTHDQASLLRPAFMRDVEKIMHTPAYNRLNGKTQVFSFRSHDDITRRGLHEQLVCRVAKDIGRALGLNLDLIEAIALGHDVGHTPFGHAGEYFLNDIYHEQTGRWFFHNVQSVRVLDGLYARNLSLQTLDGVICHNGEFEQQILQMSDLSTFDEFDKVVEDCWERGPQAIAHLRPMTLEGCVMRISDIIAYVGKDRQDALRAGAATEETFDDGLGGAYNAWATSAFVADIVQNSFGKPQISLSEEAFKEMKRAKRENYQKIYGASEANGDFSEDIKHLFEKLYEYELSSLKSGDQSLAIFKHHIEPVSRHLSRYGHTYDWKSDGHRTVVDFISAMTDDYFVATCEALFPEAQELFPKRSYFAEGVRA
;
A
#
# COMPACT_ATOMS: atom_id res chain seq x y z
N MET A 1 -24.52 -2.33 39.25
CA MET A 1 -23.91 -3.20 38.24
C MET A 1 -22.46 -2.80 38.14
N ASN A 2 -21.53 -3.64 38.66
CA ASN A 2 -20.12 -3.43 38.40
C ASN A 2 -19.88 -3.74 36.93
N ILE A 3 -19.70 -2.70 36.13
CA ILE A 3 -19.19 -2.83 34.76
C ILE A 3 -17.71 -3.21 34.95
N THR A 4 -17.44 -4.50 34.99
CA THR A 4 -16.07 -5.00 34.85
C THR A 4 -15.58 -4.52 33.50
N ASN A 5 -14.57 -3.64 33.53
CA ASN A 5 -13.94 -3.13 32.31
C ASN A 5 -13.40 -4.36 31.55
N PRO A 6 -13.96 -4.76 30.40
CA PRO A 6 -13.49 -5.91 29.63
C PRO A 6 -12.06 -5.74 29.16
N PHE A 7 -11.54 -4.51 29.19
CA PHE A 7 -10.17 -4.15 28.80
C PHE A 7 -9.13 -4.41 29.92
N ALA A 8 -9.58 -4.73 31.15
CA ALA A 8 -8.64 -4.91 32.29
C ALA A 8 -7.95 -6.28 32.31
N THR A 9 -8.38 -7.23 31.51
CA THR A 9 -7.87 -8.62 31.55
C THR A 9 -7.01 -9.01 30.37
N HIS A 10 -6.98 -8.22 29.27
CA HIS A 10 -6.11 -8.48 28.13
C HIS A 10 -4.79 -7.75 28.30
N MET A 11 -3.73 -8.50 28.54
CA MET A 11 -2.37 -7.96 28.54
C MET A 11 -2.01 -7.54 27.12
N THR A 12 -1.97 -6.24 26.88
CA THR A 12 -1.25 -5.69 25.71
C THR A 12 0.16 -6.25 25.72
N GLY A 13 0.70 -6.59 24.55
CA GLY A 13 2.04 -7.17 24.44
C GLY A 13 3.06 -6.41 25.30
N GLN A 14 3.77 -7.11 26.17
CA GLN A 14 4.75 -6.54 27.08
C GLN A 14 6.15 -6.95 26.66
N LEU A 15 7.05 -5.98 26.66
CA LEU A 15 8.48 -6.25 26.55
C LEU A 15 8.98 -6.85 27.88
N SER A 16 10.02 -7.70 27.82
CA SER A 16 10.76 -8.08 29.01
C SER A 16 11.34 -6.85 29.71
N GLU A 17 11.54 -6.90 31.04
CA GLU A 17 12.13 -5.79 31.80
C GLU A 17 13.47 -5.31 31.21
N GLU A 18 14.30 -6.27 30.77
CA GLU A 18 15.59 -6.00 30.12
C GLU A 18 15.40 -5.21 28.80
N THR A 19 14.55 -5.70 27.90
CA THR A 19 14.29 -5.02 26.61
C THR A 19 13.62 -3.67 26.84
N GLN A 20 12.73 -3.56 27.82
CA GLN A 20 12.09 -2.28 28.16
C GLN A 20 13.13 -1.24 28.61
N ALA A 21 14.11 -1.63 29.44
CA ALA A 21 15.18 -0.74 29.89
C ALA A 21 16.06 -0.29 28.71
N LEU A 22 16.44 -1.21 27.81
CA LEU A 22 17.23 -0.92 26.62
C LEU A 22 16.51 0.03 25.65
N VAL A 23 15.23 -0.21 25.40
CA VAL A 23 14.38 0.67 24.55
C VAL A 23 14.25 2.05 25.19
N ALA A 24 14.01 2.14 26.50
CA ALA A 24 13.93 3.41 27.21
C ALA A 24 15.25 4.19 27.12
N GLU A 25 16.39 3.53 27.27
CA GLU A 25 17.72 4.13 27.10
C GLU A 25 17.94 4.63 25.67
N GLN A 26 17.57 3.84 24.65
CA GLN A 26 17.67 4.21 23.23
C GLN A 26 16.84 5.47 22.93
N ILE A 27 15.60 5.51 23.40
CA ILE A 27 14.71 6.67 23.23
C ILE A 27 15.28 7.91 23.95
N ALA A 28 15.78 7.74 25.17
CA ALA A 28 16.35 8.84 25.94
C ALA A 28 17.62 9.44 25.31
N LYS A 29 18.45 8.62 24.68
CA LYS A 29 19.65 9.07 23.95
C LYS A 29 19.30 9.82 22.67
N GLY A 30 18.17 9.52 22.02
CA GLY A 30 17.75 10.10 20.75
C GLY A 30 18.71 9.83 19.59
N THR A 31 19.56 8.81 19.70
CA THR A 31 20.51 8.39 18.65
C THR A 31 19.92 7.28 17.80
N LEU A 32 20.28 7.23 16.52
CA LEU A 32 19.88 6.11 15.67
C LEU A 32 20.64 4.83 16.04
N SER A 33 20.00 3.69 15.81
CA SER A 33 20.63 2.38 15.83
C SER A 33 21.81 2.33 14.83
N PRO A 34 22.87 1.56 15.07
CA PRO A 34 23.94 1.37 14.10
C PRO A 34 23.46 0.70 12.80
N TYR A 35 22.27 0.09 12.80
CA TYR A 35 21.66 -0.56 11.64
C TYR A 35 20.62 0.31 10.93
N ALA A 36 20.33 1.49 11.45
CA ALA A 36 19.39 2.42 10.84
C ALA A 36 20.00 3.11 9.62
N CYS A 37 19.20 3.38 8.62
CA CYS A 37 19.57 4.23 7.49
C CYS A 37 19.66 5.69 7.95
N LYS A 38 20.83 6.31 7.82
CA LYS A 38 21.04 7.69 8.25
C LYS A 38 20.71 8.68 7.14
N ASN A 39 20.45 9.93 7.52
CA ASN A 39 20.14 10.99 6.55
C ASN A 39 21.29 11.27 5.57
N GLU A 40 22.53 11.08 6.02
CA GLU A 40 23.72 11.21 5.17
C GLU A 40 23.91 10.09 4.14
N ASP A 41 23.27 8.93 4.35
CA ASP A 41 23.36 7.77 3.46
C ASP A 41 22.35 7.85 2.29
N ILE A 42 21.61 8.96 2.16
CA ILE A 42 20.59 9.12 1.13
C ILE A 42 21.17 9.06 -0.29
N ILE A 43 20.54 8.27 -1.15
CA ILE A 43 20.90 8.13 -2.56
C ILE A 43 19.76 8.68 -3.42
N ARG A 44 20.04 9.63 -4.31
CA ARG A 44 19.09 10.21 -5.26
C ARG A 44 19.58 10.07 -6.70
N ARG A 45 18.66 10.00 -7.66
CA ARG A 45 19.01 10.04 -9.09
C ARG A 45 19.71 11.35 -9.45
N ASP A 46 19.18 12.46 -8.96
CA ASP A 46 19.80 13.79 -9.07
C ASP A 46 20.18 14.28 -7.68
N SER A 47 21.48 14.15 -7.35
CA SER A 47 22.04 14.60 -6.09
C SER A 47 22.25 16.12 -6.01
N THR A 48 22.07 16.86 -7.11
CA THR A 48 22.22 18.33 -7.13
C THR A 48 21.01 19.07 -6.60
N HIS A 49 19.86 18.39 -6.54
CA HIS A 49 18.61 18.90 -6.03
C HIS A 49 18.22 18.25 -4.68
N ASP A 50 17.26 18.86 -4.00
CA ASP A 50 16.67 18.30 -2.78
C ASP A 50 17.64 18.12 -1.60
N GLN A 51 18.60 19.01 -1.50
CA GLN A 51 19.54 19.02 -0.39
C GLN A 51 18.84 19.14 0.96
N ALA A 52 19.29 18.36 1.94
CA ALA A 52 18.78 18.41 3.31
C ALA A 52 19.11 19.76 3.98
N SER A 53 18.26 20.14 4.92
CA SER A 53 18.49 21.28 5.80
C SER A 53 18.10 20.90 7.25
N LEU A 54 18.44 21.77 8.21
CA LEU A 54 18.05 21.55 9.61
C LEU A 54 16.54 21.43 9.81
N LEU A 55 15.75 22.17 9.03
CA LEU A 55 14.28 22.15 9.12
C LEU A 55 13.65 21.05 8.26
N ARG A 56 14.38 20.52 7.31
CA ARG A 56 13.93 19.51 6.34
C ARG A 56 15.03 18.48 6.14
N PRO A 57 15.12 17.48 7.02
CA PRO A 57 16.03 16.35 6.86
C PRO A 57 15.82 15.63 5.54
N ALA A 58 16.76 14.79 5.16
CA ALA A 58 16.82 14.20 3.82
C ALA A 58 15.55 13.42 3.45
N PHE A 59 15.09 12.52 4.31
CA PHE A 59 13.89 11.69 4.06
C PHE A 59 12.57 12.42 4.33
N MET A 60 12.55 13.45 5.19
CA MET A 60 11.39 14.31 5.36
C MET A 60 10.98 15.00 4.03
N ARG A 61 11.96 15.30 3.17
CA ARG A 61 11.67 15.83 1.83
C ARG A 61 10.93 14.82 0.95
N ASP A 62 11.21 13.52 1.12
CA ASP A 62 10.48 12.47 0.40
C ASP A 62 9.03 12.38 0.88
N VAL A 63 8.79 12.46 2.20
CA VAL A 63 7.45 12.56 2.79
C VAL A 63 6.65 13.70 2.16
N GLU A 64 7.20 14.92 2.19
CA GLU A 64 6.53 16.09 1.61
C GLU A 64 6.21 15.91 0.13
N LYS A 65 7.15 15.38 -0.65
CA LYS A 65 6.97 15.16 -2.09
C LYS A 65 5.88 14.14 -2.40
N ILE A 66 5.80 13.05 -1.63
CA ILE A 66 4.76 12.03 -1.77
C ILE A 66 3.39 12.64 -1.44
N MET A 67 3.25 13.30 -0.30
CA MET A 67 1.99 13.93 0.13
C MET A 67 1.46 14.96 -0.87
N HIS A 68 2.36 15.67 -1.56
CA HIS A 68 1.99 16.65 -2.59
C HIS A 68 1.75 16.05 -3.98
N THR A 69 1.80 14.72 -4.15
CA THR A 69 1.37 14.11 -5.41
C THR A 69 -0.15 14.00 -5.48
N PRO A 70 -0.77 14.25 -6.65
CA PRO A 70 -2.18 13.95 -6.85
C PRO A 70 -2.53 12.48 -6.61
N ALA A 71 -1.59 11.56 -6.86
CA ALA A 71 -1.77 10.14 -6.61
C ALA A 71 -2.05 9.84 -5.14
N TYR A 72 -1.32 10.46 -4.20
CA TYR A 72 -1.57 10.31 -2.77
C TYR A 72 -3.00 10.77 -2.38
N ASN A 73 -3.44 11.92 -2.89
CA ASN A 73 -4.80 12.40 -2.61
C ASN A 73 -5.89 11.45 -3.14
N ARG A 74 -5.66 10.77 -4.27
CA ARG A 74 -6.61 9.82 -4.86
C ARG A 74 -6.86 8.60 -3.98
N LEU A 75 -5.96 8.25 -3.06
CA LEU A 75 -6.14 7.14 -2.11
C LEU A 75 -7.42 7.29 -1.27
N ASN A 76 -7.86 8.52 -1.00
CA ASN A 76 -9.11 8.78 -0.29
C ASN A 76 -10.37 8.35 -1.09
N GLY A 77 -10.26 8.24 -2.41
CA GLY A 77 -11.33 7.76 -3.29
C GLY A 77 -11.17 6.29 -3.72
N LYS A 78 -10.23 5.56 -3.13
CA LYS A 78 -9.99 4.14 -3.42
C LYS A 78 -10.38 3.27 -2.23
N THR A 79 -11.07 2.19 -2.51
CA THR A 79 -11.45 1.18 -1.51
C THR A 79 -10.20 0.50 -0.93
N GLN A 80 -10.24 0.20 0.37
CA GLN A 80 -9.28 -0.72 0.99
C GLN A 80 -9.70 -2.17 0.74
N VAL A 81 -10.89 -2.56 1.17
CA VAL A 81 -11.42 -3.93 1.04
C VAL A 81 -12.86 -3.94 0.50
N PHE A 82 -13.75 -3.14 1.08
CA PHE A 82 -15.18 -3.17 0.79
C PHE A 82 -15.57 -2.10 -0.23
N SER A 83 -15.68 -2.49 -1.49
CA SER A 83 -16.20 -1.65 -2.56
C SER A 83 -17.72 -1.55 -2.50
N PHE A 84 -18.28 -0.56 -3.17
CA PHE A 84 -19.73 -0.38 -3.33
C PHE A 84 -20.54 -0.30 -2.02
N ARG A 85 -19.89 0.02 -0.90
CA ARG A 85 -20.57 0.27 0.38
C ARG A 85 -20.63 1.77 0.66
N SER A 86 -21.85 2.29 0.89
CA SER A 86 -22.06 3.67 1.33
C SER A 86 -22.07 3.71 2.86
N HIS A 87 -20.85 3.77 3.43
CA HIS A 87 -20.66 3.83 4.88
C HIS A 87 -19.37 4.58 5.18
N ASP A 88 -19.48 5.74 5.84
CA ASP A 88 -18.33 6.64 6.06
C ASP A 88 -17.28 6.06 7.00
N ASP A 89 -17.66 5.11 7.87
CA ASP A 89 -16.74 4.46 8.82
C ASP A 89 -15.94 3.29 8.21
N ILE A 90 -16.21 2.89 6.96
CA ILE A 90 -15.42 1.87 6.26
C ILE A 90 -14.13 2.50 5.76
N THR A 91 -13.01 1.83 6.03
CA THR A 91 -11.67 2.33 5.72
C THR A 91 -11.47 2.56 4.22
N ARG A 92 -10.99 3.74 3.88
CA ARG A 92 -10.43 4.07 2.57
C ARG A 92 -8.91 3.92 2.61
N ARG A 93 -8.31 3.72 1.46
CA ARG A 93 -6.87 3.48 1.32
C ARG A 93 -6.00 4.58 1.93
N GLY A 94 -6.42 5.84 1.84
CA GLY A 94 -5.71 6.95 2.49
C GLY A 94 -5.63 6.86 4.02
N LEU A 95 -6.64 6.27 4.70
CA LEU A 95 -6.55 5.99 6.13
C LEU A 95 -5.65 4.79 6.42
N HIS A 96 -5.68 3.77 5.57
CA HIS A 96 -4.78 2.61 5.70
C HIS A 96 -3.31 3.05 5.71
N GLU A 97 -2.88 3.89 4.77
CA GLU A 97 -1.54 4.49 4.73
C GLU A 97 -1.12 5.10 6.08
N GLN A 98 -2.02 5.86 6.71
CA GLN A 98 -1.76 6.48 8.00
C GLN A 98 -1.64 5.44 9.13
N LEU A 99 -2.43 4.38 9.10
CA LEU A 99 -2.37 3.29 10.08
C LEU A 99 -1.07 2.50 9.94
N VAL A 100 -0.67 2.16 8.73
CA VAL A 100 0.62 1.51 8.44
C VAL A 100 1.78 2.38 8.94
N CYS A 101 1.78 3.66 8.58
CA CYS A 101 2.77 4.62 9.04
C CYS A 101 2.85 4.66 10.58
N ARG A 102 1.71 4.65 11.26
CA ARG A 102 1.64 4.68 12.72
C ARG A 102 2.29 3.45 13.34
N VAL A 103 1.91 2.25 12.88
CA VAL A 103 2.47 0.97 13.36
C VAL A 103 3.99 0.93 13.10
N ALA A 104 4.40 1.25 11.88
CA ALA A 104 5.81 1.23 11.49
C ALA A 104 6.66 2.21 12.31
N LYS A 105 6.14 3.42 12.61
CA LYS A 105 6.84 4.41 13.46
C LYS A 105 6.90 3.98 14.92
N ASP A 106 5.95 3.22 15.44
CA ASP A 106 6.02 2.68 16.81
C ASP A 106 7.15 1.65 16.94
N ILE A 107 7.26 0.72 15.98
CA ILE A 107 8.36 -0.24 15.91
C ILE A 107 9.69 0.50 15.69
N GLY A 108 9.76 1.38 14.69
CA GLY A 108 10.96 2.12 14.34
C GLY A 108 11.51 2.98 15.48
N ARG A 109 10.64 3.65 16.24
CA ARG A 109 11.04 4.42 17.42
C ARG A 109 11.66 3.55 18.49
N ALA A 110 11.06 2.39 18.77
CA ALA A 110 11.59 1.46 19.77
C ALA A 110 12.95 0.86 19.34
N LEU A 111 13.14 0.60 18.04
CA LEU A 111 14.38 0.05 17.48
C LEU A 111 15.43 1.11 17.16
N GLY A 112 15.13 2.41 17.31
CA GLY A 112 16.03 3.51 16.98
C GLY A 112 16.27 3.69 15.48
N LEU A 113 15.26 3.43 14.63
CA LEU A 113 15.34 3.56 13.17
C LEU A 113 14.99 4.97 12.70
N ASN A 114 15.23 5.26 11.41
CA ASN A 114 14.92 6.54 10.79
C ASN A 114 13.41 6.67 10.53
N LEU A 115 12.74 7.46 11.36
CA LEU A 115 11.28 7.62 11.31
C LEU A 115 10.79 8.39 10.08
N ASP A 116 11.62 9.26 9.50
CA ASP A 116 11.27 10.00 8.28
C ASP A 116 11.30 9.07 7.06
N LEU A 117 12.28 8.15 7.00
CA LEU A 117 12.33 7.14 5.95
C LEU A 117 11.15 6.16 6.06
N ILE A 118 10.85 5.69 7.28
CA ILE A 118 9.65 4.85 7.53
C ILE A 118 8.39 5.54 7.03
N GLU A 119 8.21 6.83 7.36
CA GLU A 119 7.05 7.62 6.94
C GLU A 119 6.98 7.77 5.43
N ALA A 120 8.12 8.08 4.78
CA ALA A 120 8.16 8.21 3.33
C ALA A 120 7.77 6.91 2.61
N ILE A 121 8.29 5.76 3.06
CA ILE A 121 7.92 4.46 2.50
C ILE A 121 6.42 4.19 2.73
N ALA A 122 5.95 4.36 3.97
CA ALA A 122 4.56 4.08 4.33
C ALA A 122 3.55 4.92 3.55
N LEU A 123 3.82 6.22 3.34
CA LEU A 123 2.91 7.09 2.57
C LEU A 123 2.99 6.89 1.05
N GLY A 124 4.02 6.21 0.57
CA GLY A 124 4.22 5.99 -0.86
C GLY A 124 3.83 4.60 -1.36
N HIS A 125 3.62 3.64 -0.46
CA HIS A 125 3.60 2.22 -0.86
C HIS A 125 2.44 1.87 -1.79
N ASP A 126 1.25 2.42 -1.58
CA ASP A 126 0.01 2.07 -2.27
C ASP A 126 -0.47 3.09 -3.32
N VAL A 127 0.31 4.14 -3.63
CA VAL A 127 -0.11 5.21 -4.56
C VAL A 127 -0.38 4.71 -6.00
N GLY A 128 0.14 3.54 -6.35
CA GLY A 128 -0.06 2.88 -7.65
C GLY A 128 -1.25 1.91 -7.68
N HIS A 129 -2.01 1.77 -6.60
CA HIS A 129 -3.12 0.83 -6.53
C HIS A 129 -4.25 1.18 -7.49
N THR A 130 -4.96 0.17 -7.98
CA THR A 130 -6.09 0.28 -8.90
C THR A 130 -7.39 0.71 -8.20
N PRO A 131 -8.43 1.17 -8.92
CA PRO A 131 -9.78 1.16 -8.37
C PRO A 131 -10.17 -0.25 -7.93
N PHE A 132 -10.99 -0.35 -6.91
CA PHE A 132 -11.50 -1.60 -6.29
C PHE A 132 -10.40 -2.50 -5.69
N GLY A 133 -9.26 -1.95 -5.31
CA GLY A 133 -8.22 -2.67 -4.58
C GLY A 133 -7.65 -3.88 -5.35
N HIS A 134 -7.45 -5.00 -4.66
CA HIS A 134 -6.83 -6.19 -5.26
C HIS A 134 -7.66 -6.85 -6.37
N ALA A 135 -9.01 -6.71 -6.35
CA ALA A 135 -9.83 -7.22 -7.43
C ALA A 135 -9.55 -6.47 -8.75
N GLY A 136 -9.50 -5.14 -8.70
CA GLY A 136 -9.14 -4.34 -9.87
C GLY A 136 -7.70 -4.57 -10.33
N GLU A 137 -6.77 -4.81 -9.38
CA GLU A 137 -5.39 -5.18 -9.69
C GLU A 137 -5.34 -6.51 -10.46
N TYR A 138 -6.06 -7.51 -9.99
CA TYR A 138 -6.16 -8.82 -10.64
C TYR A 138 -6.70 -8.69 -12.08
N PHE A 139 -7.80 -7.96 -12.26
CA PHE A 139 -8.39 -7.76 -13.59
C PHE A 139 -7.45 -7.02 -14.54
N LEU A 140 -6.85 -5.93 -14.07
CA LEU A 140 -5.93 -5.14 -14.90
C LEU A 140 -4.64 -5.91 -15.23
N ASN A 141 -4.14 -6.72 -14.27
CA ASN A 141 -3.00 -7.58 -14.50
C ASN A 141 -3.28 -8.66 -15.54
N ASP A 142 -4.43 -9.35 -15.46
CA ASP A 142 -4.83 -10.38 -16.45
C ASP A 142 -4.84 -9.78 -17.85
N ILE A 143 -5.52 -8.65 -18.04
CA ILE A 143 -5.64 -7.97 -19.34
C ILE A 143 -4.25 -7.53 -19.85
N TYR A 144 -3.46 -6.88 -19.00
CA TYR A 144 -2.16 -6.37 -19.39
C TYR A 144 -1.19 -7.50 -19.75
N HIS A 145 -1.22 -8.59 -18.96
CA HIS A 145 -0.40 -9.77 -19.23
C HIS A 145 -0.80 -10.47 -20.53
N GLU A 146 -2.08 -10.66 -20.78
CA GLU A 146 -2.58 -11.26 -22.02
C GLU A 146 -2.19 -10.44 -23.26
N GLN A 147 -2.26 -9.09 -23.17
CA GLN A 147 -1.99 -8.21 -24.29
C GLN A 147 -0.50 -7.98 -24.57
N THR A 148 0.36 -8.11 -23.54
CA THR A 148 1.77 -7.66 -23.64
C THR A 148 2.79 -8.70 -23.19
N GLY A 149 2.37 -9.76 -22.49
CA GLY A 149 3.25 -10.68 -21.79
C GLY A 149 3.91 -10.09 -20.52
N ARG A 150 3.64 -8.84 -20.20
CA ARG A 150 4.15 -8.16 -19.00
C ARG A 150 3.15 -8.23 -17.85
N TRP A 151 3.62 -8.04 -16.65
CA TRP A 151 2.81 -8.13 -15.44
C TRP A 151 2.52 -6.74 -14.85
N PHE A 152 1.39 -6.63 -14.16
CA PHE A 152 1.01 -5.44 -13.40
C PHE A 152 0.89 -5.77 -11.91
N PHE A 153 1.58 -5.00 -11.06
CA PHE A 153 1.44 -5.05 -9.61
C PHE A 153 1.43 -3.64 -9.04
N HIS A 154 0.58 -3.38 -8.03
CA HIS A 154 0.40 -2.06 -7.45
C HIS A 154 1.69 -1.47 -6.85
N ASN A 155 2.54 -2.31 -6.23
CA ASN A 155 3.83 -1.87 -5.66
C ASN A 155 4.81 -1.40 -6.74
N VAL A 156 4.87 -2.09 -7.88
CA VAL A 156 5.68 -1.69 -9.03
C VAL A 156 5.11 -0.44 -9.68
N GLN A 157 3.79 -0.37 -9.78
CA GLN A 157 3.08 0.83 -10.27
C GLN A 157 3.26 2.03 -9.32
N SER A 158 3.38 1.82 -7.99
CA SER A 158 3.68 2.89 -7.04
C SER A 158 5.03 3.53 -7.33
N VAL A 159 6.07 2.72 -7.60
CA VAL A 159 7.37 3.23 -8.05
C VAL A 159 7.22 3.98 -9.38
N ARG A 160 6.52 3.40 -10.37
CA ARG A 160 6.27 4.06 -11.66
C ARG A 160 5.59 5.41 -11.51
N VAL A 161 4.61 5.51 -10.63
CA VAL A 161 3.90 6.77 -10.34
C VAL A 161 4.87 7.79 -9.74
N LEU A 162 5.63 7.42 -8.71
CA LEU A 162 6.47 8.34 -7.97
C LEU A 162 7.73 8.76 -8.73
N ASP A 163 8.41 7.83 -9.37
CA ASP A 163 9.69 8.05 -10.05
C ASP A 163 9.51 8.40 -11.53
N GLY A 164 8.60 7.71 -12.23
CA GLY A 164 8.38 7.90 -13.67
C GLY A 164 7.39 9.01 -14.01
N LEU A 165 6.13 8.92 -13.51
CA LEU A 165 5.06 9.85 -13.93
C LEU A 165 5.14 11.21 -13.24
N TYR A 166 5.62 11.25 -12.00
CA TYR A 166 5.78 12.51 -11.26
C TYR A 166 7.24 12.96 -11.08
N ALA A 167 8.22 12.13 -11.45
CA ALA A 167 9.66 12.44 -11.39
C ALA A 167 10.05 13.17 -10.09
N ARG A 168 9.65 12.58 -8.94
CA ARG A 168 9.78 13.26 -7.64
C ARG A 168 11.20 13.31 -7.12
N ASN A 169 12.17 12.70 -7.79
CA ASN A 169 13.56 12.58 -7.32
C ASN A 169 13.61 12.06 -5.88
N LEU A 170 12.81 11.01 -5.58
CA LEU A 170 12.83 10.35 -4.28
C LEU A 170 14.14 9.57 -4.09
N SER A 171 14.45 9.28 -2.83
CA SER A 171 15.61 8.46 -2.53
C SER A 171 15.43 7.01 -2.98
N LEU A 172 16.54 6.36 -3.30
CA LEU A 172 16.59 4.94 -3.60
C LEU A 172 15.98 4.12 -2.45
N GLN A 173 16.31 4.48 -1.21
CA GLN A 173 15.83 3.81 -0.02
C GLN A 173 14.29 3.89 0.11
N THR A 174 13.70 5.05 -0.24
CA THR A 174 12.24 5.21 -0.23
C THR A 174 11.60 4.38 -1.34
N LEU A 175 12.11 4.44 -2.57
CA LEU A 175 11.54 3.69 -3.71
C LEU A 175 11.71 2.18 -3.54
N ASP A 176 12.85 1.73 -3.00
CA ASP A 176 13.08 0.33 -2.68
C ASP A 176 12.14 -0.17 -1.59
N GLY A 177 11.94 0.60 -0.52
CA GLY A 177 10.95 0.27 0.50
C GLY A 177 9.53 0.19 -0.06
N VAL A 178 9.17 1.09 -0.98
CA VAL A 178 7.86 1.11 -1.67
C VAL A 178 7.65 -0.15 -2.50
N ILE A 179 8.61 -0.56 -3.35
CA ILE A 179 8.42 -1.77 -4.16
C ILE A 179 8.42 -3.05 -3.31
N CYS A 180 9.19 -3.06 -2.22
CA CYS A 180 9.40 -4.24 -1.39
C CYS A 180 8.33 -4.47 -0.32
N HIS A 181 7.30 -3.61 -0.18
CA HIS A 181 6.24 -3.83 0.79
C HIS A 181 5.39 -5.06 0.43
N ASN A 182 5.17 -5.29 -0.85
CA ASN A 182 4.50 -6.48 -1.36
C ASN A 182 5.50 -7.64 -1.51
N GLY A 183 5.00 -8.87 -1.49
CA GLY A 183 5.77 -10.08 -1.62
C GLY A 183 5.26 -11.17 -0.68
N GLU A 184 5.66 -12.42 -0.92
CA GLU A 184 5.23 -13.52 -0.08
C GLU A 184 5.70 -13.34 1.37
N PHE A 185 4.73 -13.27 2.28
CA PHE A 185 4.99 -13.25 3.70
C PHE A 185 5.14 -14.69 4.21
N GLU A 186 6.28 -15.29 3.91
CA GLU A 186 6.61 -16.62 4.45
C GLU A 186 7.87 -16.63 5.34
N GLN A 187 8.43 -15.45 5.59
CA GLN A 187 9.66 -15.34 6.35
C GLN A 187 9.39 -14.81 7.76
N GLN A 188 9.75 -15.62 8.75
CA GLN A 188 9.77 -15.22 10.18
C GLN A 188 10.81 -14.13 10.44
N ILE A 189 11.85 -14.06 9.63
CA ILE A 189 12.97 -13.15 9.74
C ILE A 189 13.10 -12.37 8.43
N LEU A 190 13.02 -11.06 8.50
CA LEU A 190 13.23 -10.16 7.39
C LEU A 190 14.66 -9.61 7.46
N GLN A 191 15.42 -9.84 6.40
CA GLN A 191 16.82 -9.36 6.24
C GLN A 191 16.90 -8.37 5.11
N MET A 192 17.82 -7.42 5.23
CA MET A 192 18.12 -6.46 4.17
C MET A 192 18.74 -7.16 2.96
N SER A 193 18.55 -6.57 1.79
CA SER A 193 19.27 -6.89 0.56
C SER A 193 20.59 -6.12 0.49
N ASP A 194 21.45 -6.51 -0.47
CA ASP A 194 22.72 -5.82 -0.77
C ASP A 194 22.56 -4.74 -1.86
N LEU A 195 21.30 -4.39 -2.23
CA LEU A 195 21.01 -3.36 -3.25
C LEU A 195 21.58 -2.02 -2.81
N SER A 196 22.28 -1.33 -3.73
CA SER A 196 23.03 -0.13 -3.38
C SER A 196 23.00 0.98 -4.44
N THR A 197 22.51 0.70 -5.65
CA THR A 197 22.51 1.64 -6.77
C THR A 197 21.15 1.68 -7.48
N PHE A 198 20.88 2.80 -8.17
CA PHE A 198 19.71 2.91 -9.03
C PHE A 198 19.77 1.96 -10.24
N ASP A 199 20.96 1.65 -10.77
CA ASP A 199 21.10 0.70 -11.88
C ASP A 199 20.67 -0.72 -11.48
N GLU A 200 20.93 -1.12 -10.24
CA GLU A 200 20.46 -2.39 -9.68
C GLU A 200 18.95 -2.34 -9.43
N PHE A 201 18.46 -1.25 -8.86
CA PHE A 201 17.04 -1.02 -8.60
C PHE A 201 16.20 -1.05 -9.89
N ASP A 202 16.66 -0.37 -10.94
CA ASP A 202 15.96 -0.34 -12.22
C ASP A 202 15.83 -1.75 -12.84
N LYS A 203 16.84 -2.61 -12.66
CA LYS A 203 16.76 -4.03 -13.06
C LYS A 203 15.74 -4.80 -12.24
N VAL A 204 15.66 -4.56 -10.92
CA VAL A 204 14.65 -5.18 -10.05
C VAL A 204 13.25 -4.76 -10.48
N VAL A 205 13.05 -3.48 -10.77
CA VAL A 205 11.76 -2.95 -11.27
C VAL A 205 11.38 -3.60 -12.60
N GLU A 206 12.32 -3.66 -13.55
CA GLU A 206 12.07 -4.28 -14.87
C GLU A 206 11.81 -5.79 -14.75
N ASP A 207 12.55 -6.50 -13.90
CA ASP A 207 12.34 -7.93 -13.60
C ASP A 207 10.92 -8.18 -13.07
N CYS A 208 10.38 -7.28 -12.25
CA CYS A 208 9.00 -7.37 -11.76
C CYS A 208 7.97 -7.22 -12.90
N TRP A 209 8.19 -6.33 -13.87
CA TRP A 209 7.35 -6.20 -15.05
C TRP A 209 7.44 -7.41 -15.99
N GLU A 210 8.61 -8.05 -16.11
CA GLU A 210 8.85 -9.15 -17.04
C GLU A 210 8.48 -10.52 -16.46
N ARG A 211 8.86 -10.79 -15.21
CA ARG A 211 8.74 -12.10 -14.56
C ARG A 211 7.63 -12.20 -13.52
N GLY A 212 7.02 -11.07 -13.18
CA GLY A 212 5.84 -10.97 -12.34
C GLY A 212 5.98 -11.65 -10.97
N PRO A 213 5.09 -12.63 -10.64
CA PRO A 213 5.06 -13.25 -9.32
C PRO A 213 6.40 -13.83 -8.88
N GLN A 214 7.20 -14.34 -9.82
CA GLN A 214 8.52 -14.89 -9.52
C GLN A 214 9.51 -13.83 -9.04
N ALA A 215 9.48 -12.63 -9.64
CA ALA A 215 10.33 -11.52 -9.20
C ALA A 215 9.81 -10.92 -7.89
N ILE A 216 8.50 -10.70 -7.78
CA ILE A 216 7.84 -10.15 -6.58
C ILE A 216 8.16 -11.00 -5.33
N ALA A 217 8.13 -12.33 -5.43
CA ALA A 217 8.43 -13.23 -4.31
C ALA A 217 9.88 -13.07 -3.77
N HIS A 218 10.80 -12.53 -4.56
CA HIS A 218 12.20 -12.35 -4.20
C HIS A 218 12.54 -10.94 -3.73
N LEU A 219 11.59 -10.02 -3.71
CA LEU A 219 11.80 -8.66 -3.24
C LEU A 219 12.25 -8.62 -1.77
N ARG A 220 13.33 -7.90 -1.50
CA ARG A 220 13.87 -7.68 -0.15
C ARG A 220 14.28 -6.22 -0.01
N PRO A 221 13.80 -5.53 1.03
CA PRO A 221 14.19 -4.15 1.28
C PRO A 221 15.69 -4.00 1.53
N MET A 222 16.28 -2.92 1.04
CA MET A 222 17.68 -2.59 1.29
C MET A 222 17.93 -2.00 2.69
N THR A 223 16.87 -1.64 3.43
CA THR A 223 16.96 -1.02 4.76
C THR A 223 16.09 -1.74 5.78
N LEU A 224 16.44 -1.62 7.08
CA LEU A 224 15.58 -2.11 8.16
C LEU A 224 14.26 -1.35 8.23
N GLU A 225 14.25 -0.09 7.87
CA GLU A 225 13.05 0.74 7.73
C GLU A 225 12.07 0.14 6.74
N GLY A 226 12.56 -0.32 5.59
CA GLY A 226 11.77 -1.05 4.59
C GLY A 226 11.25 -2.39 5.12
N CYS A 227 12.07 -3.13 5.88
CA CYS A 227 11.64 -4.37 6.54
C CYS A 227 10.52 -4.12 7.57
N VAL A 228 10.65 -3.05 8.37
CA VAL A 228 9.61 -2.63 9.33
C VAL A 228 8.33 -2.24 8.61
N MET A 229 8.44 -1.47 7.52
CA MET A 229 7.26 -1.07 6.76
C MET A 229 6.50 -2.28 6.21
N ARG A 230 7.19 -3.24 5.60
CA ARG A 230 6.61 -4.47 5.04
C ARG A 230 5.80 -5.27 6.06
N ILE A 231 6.31 -5.44 7.30
CA ILE A 231 5.57 -6.16 8.32
C ILE A 231 4.44 -5.33 8.93
N SER A 232 4.61 -4.02 8.99
CA SER A 232 3.63 -3.10 9.55
C SER A 232 2.37 -2.99 8.69
N ASP A 233 2.50 -3.12 7.38
CA ASP A 233 1.37 -3.18 6.46
C ASP A 233 0.45 -4.35 6.83
N ILE A 234 1.00 -5.56 7.01
CA ILE A 234 0.23 -6.74 7.40
C ILE A 234 -0.44 -6.55 8.76
N ILE A 235 0.28 -6.01 9.75
CA ILE A 235 -0.27 -5.75 11.09
C ILE A 235 -1.43 -4.76 11.01
N ALA A 236 -1.31 -3.72 10.18
CA ALA A 236 -2.31 -2.66 10.07
C ALA A 236 -3.62 -3.18 9.46
N TYR A 237 -3.56 -4.03 8.41
CA TYR A 237 -4.78 -4.49 7.78
C TYR A 237 -5.45 -5.67 8.47
N VAL A 238 -4.68 -6.62 9.06
CA VAL A 238 -5.24 -7.87 9.60
C VAL A 238 -6.38 -7.65 10.59
N GLY A 239 -6.22 -6.74 11.54
CA GLY A 239 -7.27 -6.45 12.51
C GLY A 239 -8.28 -5.40 12.03
N LYS A 240 -7.83 -4.44 11.21
CA LYS A 240 -8.71 -3.37 10.72
C LYS A 240 -9.75 -3.88 9.74
N ASP A 241 -9.37 -4.79 8.85
CA ASP A 241 -10.28 -5.38 7.88
C ASP A 241 -11.39 -6.21 8.56
N ARG A 242 -11.08 -6.86 9.70
CA ARG A 242 -12.10 -7.53 10.52
C ARG A 242 -13.13 -6.55 11.07
N GLN A 243 -12.68 -5.40 11.59
CA GLN A 243 -13.59 -4.35 12.06
C GLN A 243 -14.48 -3.80 10.92
N ASP A 244 -13.91 -3.63 9.75
CA ASP A 244 -14.64 -3.14 8.59
C ASP A 244 -15.60 -4.21 8.06
N ALA A 245 -15.28 -5.50 8.14
CA ALA A 245 -16.19 -6.61 7.84
C ALA A 245 -17.43 -6.61 8.77
N LEU A 246 -17.23 -6.36 10.07
CA LEU A 246 -18.32 -6.21 11.02
C LEU A 246 -19.22 -5.01 10.66
N ARG A 247 -18.63 -3.85 10.35
CA ARG A 247 -19.37 -2.63 9.95
C ARG A 247 -20.09 -2.80 8.62
N ALA A 248 -19.51 -3.52 7.69
CA ALA A 248 -20.13 -3.84 6.41
C ALA A 248 -21.25 -4.89 6.52
N GLY A 249 -21.44 -5.50 7.70
CA GLY A 249 -22.37 -6.61 7.89
C GLY A 249 -21.95 -7.90 7.18
N ALA A 250 -20.67 -7.99 6.76
CA ALA A 250 -20.11 -9.17 6.11
C ALA A 250 -19.62 -10.24 7.11
N ALA A 251 -19.51 -9.89 8.39
CA ALA A 251 -19.07 -10.77 9.46
C ALA A 251 -19.77 -10.44 10.78
N THR A 252 -19.70 -11.36 11.76
CA THR A 252 -20.12 -11.18 13.15
C THR A 252 -18.91 -11.28 14.08
N GLU A 253 -19.06 -10.88 15.35
CA GLU A 253 -17.97 -10.99 16.34
C GLU A 253 -17.47 -12.44 16.51
N GLU A 254 -18.34 -13.43 16.31
CA GLU A 254 -18.02 -14.86 16.39
C GLU A 254 -17.32 -15.40 15.13
N THR A 255 -17.23 -14.58 14.07
CA THR A 255 -16.66 -15.02 12.77
C THR A 255 -15.17 -15.29 12.89
N PHE A 256 -14.46 -14.51 13.69
CA PHE A 256 -12.99 -14.56 13.78
C PHE A 256 -12.53 -15.14 15.11
N ASP A 257 -11.41 -15.86 15.06
CA ASP A 257 -10.76 -16.41 16.24
C ASP A 257 -9.97 -15.33 16.98
N ASP A 258 -10.01 -15.33 18.30
CA ASP A 258 -9.43 -14.26 19.13
C ASP A 258 -7.88 -14.17 19.06
N GLY A 259 -7.17 -15.27 18.86
CA GLY A 259 -5.72 -15.29 18.68
C GLY A 259 -4.92 -14.51 19.73
N LEU A 260 -3.68 -14.14 19.37
CA LEU A 260 -2.73 -13.44 20.26
C LEU A 260 -3.19 -12.04 20.71
N GLY A 261 -4.04 -11.39 19.95
CA GLY A 261 -4.48 -10.02 20.22
C GLY A 261 -5.97 -9.88 20.53
N GLY A 262 -6.71 -10.99 20.54
CA GLY A 262 -8.17 -10.96 20.66
C GLY A 262 -8.85 -10.38 19.43
N ALA A 263 -10.17 -10.17 19.53
CA ALA A 263 -11.00 -9.59 18.47
C ALA A 263 -10.70 -8.10 18.19
N TYR A 264 -9.95 -7.43 19.08
CA TYR A 264 -9.69 -5.99 18.95
C TYR A 264 -8.38 -5.69 18.25
N ASN A 265 -8.46 -4.93 17.16
CA ASN A 265 -7.30 -4.52 16.36
C ASN A 265 -6.17 -3.87 17.20
N ALA A 266 -6.52 -3.03 18.17
CA ALA A 266 -5.53 -2.35 19.02
C ALA A 266 -4.69 -3.31 19.84
N TRP A 267 -5.26 -4.42 20.31
CA TRP A 267 -4.53 -5.43 21.09
C TRP A 267 -3.65 -6.30 20.21
N ALA A 268 -4.17 -6.74 19.06
CA ALA A 268 -3.40 -7.46 18.08
C ALA A 268 -2.18 -6.64 17.63
N THR A 269 -2.38 -5.38 17.28
CA THR A 269 -1.31 -4.46 16.90
C THR A 269 -0.27 -4.33 18.03
N SER A 270 -0.70 -4.11 19.29
CA SER A 270 0.20 -3.96 20.41
C SER A 270 1.01 -5.25 20.69
N ALA A 271 0.38 -6.42 20.58
CA ALA A 271 1.04 -7.71 20.78
C ALA A 271 2.13 -7.96 19.71
N PHE A 272 1.81 -7.75 18.43
CA PHE A 272 2.78 -7.91 17.35
C PHE A 272 3.92 -6.89 17.41
N VAL A 273 3.62 -5.63 17.70
CA VAL A 273 4.66 -4.59 17.88
C VAL A 273 5.63 -4.96 19.00
N ALA A 274 5.12 -5.39 20.16
CA ALA A 274 5.96 -5.81 21.28
C ALA A 274 6.81 -7.03 20.93
N ASP A 275 6.24 -8.03 20.26
CA ASP A 275 6.97 -9.24 19.84
C ASP A 275 8.11 -8.89 18.87
N ILE A 276 7.84 -8.06 17.87
CA ILE A 276 8.85 -7.61 16.90
C ILE A 276 9.99 -6.87 17.62
N VAL A 277 9.65 -5.92 18.48
CA VAL A 277 10.66 -5.16 19.23
C VAL A 277 11.51 -6.09 20.11
N GLN A 278 10.88 -7.02 20.84
CA GLN A 278 11.56 -7.99 21.68
C GLN A 278 12.55 -8.85 20.90
N ASN A 279 12.21 -9.25 19.69
CA ASN A 279 13.02 -10.19 18.90
C ASN A 279 14.03 -9.48 17.97
N SER A 280 13.87 -8.17 17.72
CA SER A 280 14.67 -7.41 16.74
C SER A 280 15.62 -6.38 17.37
N PHE A 281 15.42 -5.98 18.65
CA PHE A 281 16.22 -4.93 19.26
C PHE A 281 17.72 -5.25 19.21
N GLY A 282 18.51 -4.31 18.73
CA GLY A 282 19.97 -4.46 18.60
C GLY A 282 20.46 -5.46 17.55
N LYS A 283 19.59 -5.90 16.63
CA LYS A 283 19.94 -6.87 15.56
C LYS A 283 19.83 -6.23 14.16
N PRO A 284 20.59 -6.73 13.17
CA PRO A 284 20.53 -6.28 11.76
C PRO A 284 19.39 -6.96 10.98
N GLN A 285 18.26 -7.22 11.63
CA GLN A 285 17.10 -7.90 11.03
C GLN A 285 15.83 -7.60 11.82
N ILE A 286 14.68 -7.77 11.18
CA ILE A 286 13.37 -7.72 11.82
C ILE A 286 12.85 -9.15 11.97
N SER A 287 12.45 -9.53 13.18
CA SER A 287 12.08 -10.90 13.52
C SER A 287 10.80 -10.95 14.34
N LEU A 288 9.99 -11.97 14.10
CA LEU A 288 8.91 -12.41 14.96
C LEU A 288 9.34 -13.64 15.76
N SER A 289 8.73 -13.86 16.93
CA SER A 289 8.77 -15.17 17.58
C SER A 289 8.05 -16.21 16.69
N GLU A 290 8.33 -17.48 16.94
CA GLU A 290 7.64 -18.56 16.20
C GLU A 290 6.13 -18.53 16.44
N GLU A 291 5.71 -18.19 17.67
CA GLU A 291 4.31 -18.08 18.07
C GLU A 291 3.61 -16.93 17.31
N ALA A 292 4.17 -15.72 17.36
CA ALA A 292 3.62 -14.56 16.68
C ALA A 292 3.58 -14.74 15.15
N PHE A 293 4.59 -15.38 14.58
CA PHE A 293 4.62 -15.69 13.15
C PHE A 293 3.52 -16.67 12.73
N LYS A 294 3.32 -17.76 13.50
CA LYS A 294 2.22 -18.71 13.26
C LYS A 294 0.87 -18.03 13.36
N GLU A 295 0.71 -17.18 14.36
CA GLU A 295 -0.52 -16.45 14.59
C GLU A 295 -0.82 -15.45 13.47
N MET A 296 0.17 -14.68 13.02
CA MET A 296 0.00 -13.75 11.90
C MET A 296 -0.39 -14.49 10.61
N LYS A 297 0.23 -15.64 10.32
CA LYS A 297 -0.14 -16.50 9.18
C LYS A 297 -1.58 -17.02 9.31
N ARG A 298 -1.99 -17.43 10.51
CA ARG A 298 -3.35 -17.88 10.79
C ARG A 298 -4.35 -16.75 10.54
N ALA A 299 -4.10 -15.58 11.12
CA ALA A 299 -4.98 -14.43 11.01
C ALA A 299 -5.11 -13.93 9.55
N LYS A 300 -4.01 -13.87 8.81
CA LYS A 300 -3.99 -13.54 7.38
C LYS A 300 -4.82 -14.55 6.56
N ARG A 301 -4.64 -15.84 6.79
CA ARG A 301 -5.41 -16.91 6.10
C ARG A 301 -6.89 -16.82 6.41
N GLU A 302 -7.23 -16.55 7.66
CA GLU A 302 -8.62 -16.40 8.10
C GLU A 302 -9.29 -15.19 7.43
N ASN A 303 -8.61 -14.03 7.36
CA ASN A 303 -9.10 -12.87 6.61
C ASN A 303 -9.30 -13.20 5.14
N TYR A 304 -8.34 -13.93 4.53
CA TYR A 304 -8.45 -14.32 3.13
C TYR A 304 -9.71 -15.17 2.88
N GLN A 305 -9.96 -16.15 3.72
CA GLN A 305 -11.11 -17.05 3.58
C GLN A 305 -12.46 -16.40 3.91
N LYS A 306 -12.49 -15.55 4.95
CA LYS A 306 -13.75 -15.06 5.53
C LYS A 306 -14.12 -13.65 5.07
N ILE A 307 -13.16 -12.87 4.58
CA ILE A 307 -13.39 -11.49 4.11
C ILE A 307 -13.24 -11.45 2.59
N TYR A 308 -12.06 -11.72 2.05
CA TYR A 308 -11.79 -11.50 0.62
C TYR A 308 -12.48 -12.54 -0.26
N GLY A 309 -12.35 -13.84 0.06
CA GLY A 309 -13.05 -14.90 -0.67
C GLY A 309 -14.57 -14.85 -0.51
N ALA A 310 -15.09 -14.33 0.62
CA ALA A 310 -16.51 -14.13 0.79
C ALA A 310 -17.03 -12.92 -0.02
N SER A 311 -16.24 -11.87 -0.20
CA SER A 311 -16.59 -10.73 -1.06
C SER A 311 -16.68 -11.13 -2.52
N GLU A 312 -15.74 -11.95 -3.00
CA GLU A 312 -15.79 -12.56 -4.34
C GLU A 312 -17.03 -13.45 -4.49
N ALA A 313 -17.33 -14.29 -3.48
CA ALA A 313 -18.50 -15.19 -3.50
C ALA A 313 -19.85 -14.45 -3.42
N ASN A 314 -19.89 -13.26 -2.81
CA ASN A 314 -21.08 -12.43 -2.72
C ASN A 314 -21.36 -11.58 -3.98
N GLY A 315 -20.54 -11.71 -5.03
CA GLY A 315 -20.74 -11.03 -6.31
C GLY A 315 -20.44 -9.54 -6.30
N ASP A 316 -19.70 -9.04 -5.29
CA ASP A 316 -19.22 -7.65 -5.28
C ASP A 316 -18.31 -7.38 -6.48
N PHE A 317 -17.68 -8.44 -7.03
CA PHE A 317 -16.84 -8.40 -8.23
C PHE A 317 -17.27 -9.51 -9.20
N SER A 318 -18.34 -9.26 -9.94
CA SER A 318 -18.84 -10.17 -10.96
C SER A 318 -17.94 -10.19 -12.19
N GLU A 319 -18.06 -11.24 -13.00
CA GLU A 319 -17.48 -11.30 -14.36
C GLU A 319 -17.86 -10.05 -15.19
N ASP A 320 -19.02 -9.45 -14.91
CA ASP A 320 -19.46 -8.22 -15.57
C ASP A 320 -18.54 -7.04 -15.27
N ILE A 321 -18.06 -6.90 -14.03
CA ILE A 321 -17.10 -5.83 -13.67
C ILE A 321 -15.73 -6.09 -14.31
N LYS A 322 -15.28 -7.34 -14.34
CA LYS A 322 -14.08 -7.73 -15.11
C LYS A 322 -14.22 -7.34 -16.57
N HIS A 323 -15.35 -7.64 -17.18
CA HIS A 323 -15.64 -7.27 -18.56
C HIS A 323 -15.64 -5.77 -18.78
N LEU A 324 -16.07 -4.96 -17.81
CA LEU A 324 -15.96 -3.49 -17.90
C LEU A 324 -14.50 -3.02 -17.89
N PHE A 325 -13.60 -3.67 -17.13
CA PHE A 325 -12.17 -3.38 -17.22
C PHE A 325 -11.60 -3.70 -18.59
N GLU A 326 -11.97 -4.82 -19.20
CA GLU A 326 -11.58 -5.22 -20.56
C GLU A 326 -12.05 -4.19 -21.59
N LYS A 327 -13.34 -3.83 -21.56
CA LYS A 327 -13.93 -2.85 -22.47
C LYS A 327 -13.29 -1.48 -22.31
N LEU A 328 -13.05 -1.03 -21.08
CA LEU A 328 -12.41 0.25 -20.82
C LEU A 328 -10.97 0.26 -21.33
N TYR A 329 -10.23 -0.83 -21.11
CA TYR A 329 -8.86 -0.98 -21.60
C TYR A 329 -8.79 -0.88 -23.13
N GLU A 330 -9.65 -1.61 -23.84
CA GLU A 330 -9.73 -1.58 -25.30
C GLU A 330 -10.15 -0.21 -25.84
N TYR A 331 -11.15 0.42 -25.18
CA TYR A 331 -11.61 1.76 -25.51
C TYR A 331 -10.48 2.78 -25.40
N GLU A 332 -9.74 2.79 -24.28
CA GLU A 332 -8.67 3.75 -24.05
C GLU A 332 -7.46 3.49 -24.97
N LEU A 333 -7.18 2.24 -25.31
CA LEU A 333 -6.16 1.92 -26.30
C LEU A 333 -6.55 2.42 -27.70
N SER A 334 -7.84 2.31 -28.06
CA SER A 334 -8.38 2.88 -29.30
C SER A 334 -8.35 4.42 -29.28
N SER A 335 -8.66 5.01 -28.12
CA SER A 335 -8.58 6.46 -27.89
C SER A 335 -7.19 7.01 -28.15
N LEU A 336 -6.14 6.33 -27.63
CA LEU A 336 -4.74 6.70 -27.92
C LEU A 336 -4.42 6.65 -29.42
N LYS A 337 -4.87 5.59 -30.10
CA LYS A 337 -4.65 5.43 -31.56
C LYS A 337 -5.36 6.49 -32.38
N SER A 338 -6.53 6.97 -31.95
CA SER A 338 -7.29 8.03 -32.63
C SER A 338 -6.57 9.39 -32.61
N GLY A 339 -5.79 9.65 -31.54
CA GLY A 339 -5.11 10.91 -31.30
C GLY A 339 -6.05 12.09 -30.97
N ASP A 340 -7.33 11.81 -30.66
CA ASP A 340 -8.30 12.85 -30.29
C ASP A 340 -8.03 13.41 -28.92
N GLN A 341 -7.44 14.60 -28.86
CA GLN A 341 -7.04 15.30 -27.66
C GLN A 341 -8.21 15.70 -26.74
N SER A 342 -9.47 15.56 -27.20
CA SER A 342 -10.65 15.84 -26.36
C SER A 342 -11.03 14.72 -25.43
N LEU A 343 -10.52 13.50 -25.65
CA LEU A 343 -10.84 12.31 -24.87
C LEU A 343 -10.22 12.32 -23.45
N ALA A 344 -10.84 11.59 -22.54
CA ALA A 344 -10.50 11.60 -21.11
C ALA A 344 -9.04 11.23 -20.85
N ILE A 345 -8.50 10.21 -21.52
CA ILE A 345 -7.10 9.79 -21.34
C ILE A 345 -6.12 10.94 -21.67
N PHE A 346 -6.41 11.77 -22.67
CA PHE A 346 -5.57 12.93 -22.98
C PHE A 346 -5.75 14.03 -21.95
N LYS A 347 -6.99 14.41 -21.62
CA LYS A 347 -7.29 15.54 -20.74
C LYS A 347 -6.96 15.30 -19.28
N HIS A 348 -7.23 14.08 -18.80
CA HIS A 348 -7.12 13.78 -17.37
C HIS A 348 -5.85 13.03 -17.00
N HIS A 349 -5.09 12.52 -18.00
CA HIS A 349 -3.84 11.80 -17.72
C HIS A 349 -2.66 12.37 -18.53
N ILE A 350 -2.65 12.24 -19.86
CA ILE A 350 -1.47 12.57 -20.67
C ILE A 350 -1.09 14.05 -20.55
N GLU A 351 -2.04 14.96 -20.70
CA GLU A 351 -1.79 16.41 -20.62
C GLU A 351 -1.29 16.85 -19.23
N PRO A 352 -1.93 16.47 -18.10
CA PRO A 352 -1.43 16.81 -16.77
C PRO A 352 -0.06 16.23 -16.46
N VAL A 353 0.20 14.95 -16.81
CA VAL A 353 1.49 14.29 -16.59
C VAL A 353 2.58 14.95 -17.45
N SER A 354 2.33 15.18 -18.74
CA SER A 354 3.28 15.85 -19.64
C SER A 354 3.61 17.27 -19.18
N ARG A 355 2.60 18.02 -18.74
CA ARG A 355 2.79 19.37 -18.19
C ARG A 355 3.60 19.35 -16.91
N HIS A 356 3.38 18.34 -16.07
CA HIS A 356 4.14 18.17 -14.82
C HIS A 356 5.60 17.85 -15.13
N LEU A 357 5.89 16.83 -15.93
CA LEU A 357 7.22 16.37 -16.27
C LEU A 357 8.04 17.45 -17.00
N SER A 358 7.43 18.23 -17.89
CA SER A 358 8.11 19.29 -18.62
C SER A 358 8.71 20.38 -17.72
N ARG A 359 8.14 20.59 -16.50
CA ARG A 359 8.69 21.53 -15.51
C ARG A 359 10.04 21.09 -14.94
N TYR A 360 10.31 19.78 -15.02
CA TYR A 360 11.55 19.15 -14.55
C TYR A 360 12.47 18.73 -15.70
N GLY A 361 12.16 19.16 -16.94
CA GLY A 361 12.96 18.82 -18.11
C GLY A 361 12.76 17.40 -18.64
N HIS A 362 11.72 16.71 -18.19
CA HIS A 362 11.37 15.35 -18.63
C HIS A 362 10.23 15.34 -19.64
N THR A 363 10.15 14.27 -20.42
CA THR A 363 9.08 14.06 -21.41
C THR A 363 8.31 12.80 -21.06
N TYR A 364 6.97 12.85 -21.14
CA TYR A 364 6.14 11.66 -21.04
C TYR A 364 6.02 11.00 -22.40
N ASP A 365 6.68 9.88 -22.58
CA ASP A 365 6.62 9.10 -23.82
C ASP A 365 5.43 8.13 -23.78
N TRP A 366 4.23 8.68 -23.94
CA TRP A 366 2.98 7.91 -23.97
C TRP A 366 2.75 7.17 -25.29
N LYS A 367 3.55 7.46 -26.33
CA LYS A 367 3.38 6.87 -27.68
C LYS A 367 4.13 5.56 -27.86
N SER A 368 5.29 5.42 -27.23
CA SER A 368 6.14 4.23 -27.41
C SER A 368 5.51 2.97 -26.83
N ASP A 369 4.73 3.11 -25.74
CA ASP A 369 4.02 2.01 -25.09
C ASP A 369 2.59 2.44 -24.72
N GLY A 370 1.68 2.27 -25.68
CA GLY A 370 0.27 2.61 -25.49
C GLY A 370 -0.41 1.73 -24.43
N HIS A 371 -0.03 0.46 -24.32
CA HIS A 371 -0.58 -0.44 -23.31
C HIS A 371 -0.21 0.02 -21.89
N ARG A 372 1.05 0.39 -21.67
CA ARG A 372 1.50 0.94 -20.38
C ARG A 372 0.79 2.26 -20.06
N THR A 373 0.58 3.12 -21.05
CA THR A 373 -0.15 4.40 -20.87
C THR A 373 -1.60 4.16 -20.45
N VAL A 374 -2.27 3.16 -21.01
CA VAL A 374 -3.65 2.79 -20.61
C VAL A 374 -3.64 2.26 -19.16
N VAL A 375 -2.69 1.42 -18.81
CA VAL A 375 -2.52 0.92 -17.43
C VAL A 375 -2.25 2.06 -16.45
N ASP A 376 -1.37 3.00 -16.78
CA ASP A 376 -1.11 4.21 -16.00
C ASP A 376 -2.40 5.01 -15.75
N PHE A 377 -3.25 5.15 -16.76
CA PHE A 377 -4.51 5.90 -16.66
C PHE A 377 -5.55 5.16 -15.84
N ILE A 378 -5.81 3.88 -16.12
CA ILE A 378 -6.83 3.10 -15.39
C ILE A 378 -6.43 2.93 -13.92
N SER A 379 -5.17 2.59 -13.62
CA SER A 379 -4.70 2.46 -12.25
C SER A 379 -4.76 3.78 -11.47
N ALA A 380 -4.66 4.92 -12.15
CA ALA A 380 -4.79 6.23 -11.51
C ALA A 380 -6.23 6.63 -11.15
N MET A 381 -7.24 5.92 -11.63
CA MET A 381 -8.65 6.23 -11.33
C MET A 381 -8.98 5.95 -9.86
N THR A 382 -9.88 6.74 -9.29
CA THR A 382 -10.61 6.36 -8.07
C THR A 382 -11.75 5.45 -8.44
N ASP A 383 -12.36 4.78 -7.47
CA ASP A 383 -13.52 3.90 -7.70
C ASP A 383 -14.67 4.67 -8.38
N ASP A 384 -14.98 5.86 -7.86
CA ASP A 384 -16.06 6.70 -8.43
C ASP A 384 -15.74 7.19 -9.85
N TYR A 385 -14.46 7.51 -10.13
CA TYR A 385 -14.06 7.92 -11.46
C TYR A 385 -14.17 6.77 -12.47
N PHE A 386 -13.79 5.54 -12.07
CA PHE A 386 -13.95 4.35 -12.89
C PHE A 386 -15.43 4.08 -13.21
N VAL A 387 -16.29 4.08 -12.18
CA VAL A 387 -17.75 3.89 -12.31
C VAL A 387 -18.33 4.94 -13.28
N ALA A 388 -18.07 6.22 -13.01
CA ALA A 388 -18.60 7.31 -13.85
C ALA A 388 -18.12 7.24 -15.30
N THR A 389 -16.88 6.80 -15.52
CA THR A 389 -16.34 6.62 -16.87
C THR A 389 -17.03 5.47 -17.60
N CYS A 390 -17.20 4.33 -16.94
CA CYS A 390 -17.90 3.18 -17.53
C CYS A 390 -19.36 3.50 -17.82
N GLU A 391 -20.08 4.14 -16.89
CA GLU A 391 -21.50 4.54 -17.10
C GLU A 391 -21.66 5.54 -18.28
N ALA A 392 -20.68 6.40 -18.49
CA ALA A 392 -20.70 7.34 -19.60
C ALA A 392 -20.41 6.68 -20.96
N LEU A 393 -19.58 5.64 -20.97
CA LEU A 393 -19.13 4.98 -22.20
C LEU A 393 -19.99 3.77 -22.58
N PHE A 394 -20.50 3.03 -21.60
CA PHE A 394 -21.15 1.73 -21.79
C PHE A 394 -22.55 1.73 -21.16
N PRO A 395 -23.63 1.71 -21.96
CA PRO A 395 -25.00 1.79 -21.44
C PRO A 395 -25.33 0.70 -20.41
N GLU A 396 -24.79 -0.49 -20.58
CA GLU A 396 -24.98 -1.63 -19.65
C GLU A 396 -24.39 -1.38 -18.27
N ALA A 397 -23.35 -0.57 -18.16
CA ALA A 397 -22.67 -0.29 -16.87
C ALA A 397 -23.60 0.37 -15.85
N GLN A 398 -24.64 1.09 -16.30
CA GLN A 398 -25.60 1.77 -15.41
C GLN A 398 -26.37 0.80 -14.50
N GLU A 399 -26.48 -0.48 -14.86
CA GLU A 399 -27.19 -1.52 -14.11
C GLU A 399 -26.24 -2.48 -13.36
N LEU A 400 -24.96 -2.49 -13.74
CA LEU A 400 -23.99 -3.47 -13.22
C LEU A 400 -23.37 -3.06 -11.88
N PHE A 401 -23.21 -1.77 -11.63
CA PHE A 401 -22.67 -1.33 -10.36
C PHE A 401 -23.74 -1.29 -9.27
N PRO A 402 -23.45 -1.86 -8.07
CA PRO A 402 -24.39 -1.79 -6.95
C PRO A 402 -24.69 -0.33 -6.60
N LYS A 403 -25.99 0.00 -6.51
CA LYS A 403 -26.42 1.34 -6.11
C LYS A 403 -26.05 1.58 -4.66
N ARG A 404 -25.23 2.58 -4.42
CA ARG A 404 -24.84 3.00 -3.07
C ARG A 404 -26.02 3.69 -2.40
N SER A 405 -26.35 3.30 -1.16
CA SER A 405 -27.33 3.99 -0.33
C SER A 405 -26.81 4.07 1.10
N TYR A 406 -26.85 5.28 1.68
CA TYR A 406 -26.65 5.50 3.12
C TYR A 406 -27.83 4.99 3.96
N PHE A 407 -28.96 4.78 3.33
CA PHE A 407 -30.20 4.36 3.98
C PHE A 407 -30.47 2.90 3.63
N ALA A 408 -30.13 1.98 4.52
CA ALA A 408 -30.49 0.58 4.40
C ALA A 408 -32.02 0.43 4.50
N GLU A 409 -32.56 -0.72 4.07
CA GLU A 409 -33.98 -1.02 4.23
C GLU A 409 -34.47 -0.81 5.69
N GLY A 410 -35.49 0.02 5.86
CA GLY A 410 -36.02 0.36 7.17
C GLY A 410 -35.43 1.60 7.85
N VAL A 411 -34.35 2.18 7.32
CA VAL A 411 -33.81 3.45 7.80
C VAL A 411 -34.44 4.62 7.02
N ARG A 412 -34.98 5.59 7.74
CA ARG A 412 -35.58 6.81 7.14
C ARG A 412 -34.60 7.97 7.26
N ALA A 413 -34.55 8.78 6.23
CA ALA A 413 -33.78 10.03 6.24
C ALA A 413 -34.35 11.06 7.20
#